data_14d14a054e2fe00090b50b141e5c62e2
#
_entry.id   14d14a054e2fe00090b50b141e5c62e2
#
_cell.length_a   1.000
_cell.length_b   1.000
_cell.length_c   1.000
_cell.angle_alpha   90.00
_cell.angle_beta   90.00
_cell.angle_gamma   90.00
#
_symmetry.space_group_name_H-M   'P 1'
#
loop_
_entity.id
_entity.type
_entity.pdbx_description
1 polymer ?
#
loop_
_entity_poly.entity_id
_entity_poly.type
_entity_poly.pdbx_seq_one_letter_code
_entity_poly.pdbx_strand_id
1 'polypeptide(L)'
;MTDYKNISSAVIHGGIYGDKTTGAVNVPIYQTSTYEQKGLGENTGWEYSRTGNPTRAALEALIAELENGTAGFAFASGLAAITAVLMLFKSGDRILISSNVYGGTFRVLDKVFKQFGLSYSIEDTTDLETFESKITPDVKAVLIESPANPLLTVTDLAGISAISKKKGILTIVDNTFMTPYLQRPLELGADIVVHSATKYLGGHSDLVAGLAVVKDEKIAERLAFLQNATGGVLGPFDSFLLIRGIKTLAVRMDRHVVNAEKIAVFLQKNEAVKKVYYPALPDAQGYAVNKKQAKNGGAMISFELKENYDIKTFFKSVRLIALAESLGGVESLVCHPATMTHASIPRDTRQKIGITDGLIRLSVGIENAGDLMADLEQAFQKSRIGK
;
A
#
# COMPACT_ATOMS: atom_id res chain seq x y z
N MET A 1 5.13 -3.70 25.80
CA MET A 1 5.18 -2.69 24.72
C MET A 1 6.21 -1.66 25.12
N THR A 2 7.16 -1.39 24.26
CA THR A 2 8.15 -0.32 24.46
C THR A 2 7.43 0.99 24.16
N ASP A 3 7.37 1.91 25.16
CA ASP A 3 6.70 3.22 25.04
C ASP A 3 7.50 4.16 24.13
N TYR A 4 7.62 3.85 22.83
CA TYR A 4 8.15 4.81 21.88
C TYR A 4 7.10 5.88 21.59
N LYS A 5 7.34 7.09 22.08
CA LYS A 5 6.44 8.24 21.81
C LYS A 5 6.44 8.69 20.33
N ASN A 6 7.41 8.23 19.54
CA ASN A 6 7.59 8.66 18.16
C ASN A 6 7.79 7.47 17.23
N ILE A 7 7.05 7.46 16.13
CA ILE A 7 7.13 6.40 15.11
C ILE A 7 8.53 6.26 14.51
N SER A 8 9.32 7.34 14.44
CA SER A 8 10.72 7.28 13.95
C SER A 8 11.62 6.41 14.83
N SER A 9 11.30 6.25 16.13
CA SER A 9 11.97 5.30 17.01
C SER A 9 11.35 3.90 16.88
N ALA A 10 10.04 3.82 16.73
CA ALA A 10 9.32 2.55 16.59
C ALA A 10 9.74 1.78 15.33
N VAL A 11 9.97 2.44 14.20
CA VAL A 11 10.46 1.77 12.96
C VAL A 11 11.83 1.11 13.13
N ILE A 12 12.64 1.53 14.11
CA ILE A 12 13.98 0.99 14.38
C ILE A 12 13.91 -0.17 15.38
N HIS A 13 13.09 -0.05 16.40
CA HIS A 13 13.11 -0.91 17.58
C HIS A 13 11.83 -1.74 17.80
N GLY A 14 10.69 -1.35 17.20
CA GLY A 14 9.42 -2.01 17.40
C GLY A 14 9.48 -3.50 17.05
N GLY A 15 8.88 -4.35 17.89
CA GLY A 15 8.88 -5.81 17.68
C GLY A 15 10.25 -6.49 17.72
N ILE A 16 11.35 -5.72 17.88
CA ILE A 16 12.73 -6.21 17.80
C ILE A 16 13.36 -6.17 19.20
N TYR A 17 13.49 -7.33 19.82
CA TYR A 17 14.00 -7.44 21.19
C TYR A 17 15.46 -7.93 21.26
N GLY A 18 16.18 -7.96 20.12
CA GLY A 18 17.53 -8.52 20.02
C GLY A 18 17.54 -10.05 20.18
N ASP A 19 18.72 -10.65 20.05
CA ASP A 19 18.90 -12.09 20.29
C ASP A 19 19.41 -12.33 21.72
N LYS A 20 18.59 -12.96 22.54
CA LYS A 20 18.95 -13.27 23.93
C LYS A 20 20.08 -14.27 24.06
N THR A 21 20.33 -15.08 23.03
CA THR A 21 21.35 -16.11 23.04
C THR A 21 22.75 -15.55 22.81
N THR A 22 22.87 -14.64 21.83
CA THR A 22 24.17 -14.09 21.40
C THR A 22 24.36 -12.63 21.77
N GLY A 23 23.30 -11.92 22.15
CA GLY A 23 23.30 -10.47 22.34
C GLY A 23 23.31 -9.67 21.04
N ALA A 24 23.06 -10.31 19.89
CA ALA A 24 22.99 -9.61 18.60
C ALA A 24 21.89 -8.56 18.63
N VAL A 25 22.23 -7.32 18.19
CA VAL A 25 21.30 -6.18 18.15
C VAL A 25 20.21 -6.38 17.09
N ASN A 26 20.55 -7.04 15.98
CA ASN A 26 19.60 -7.34 14.93
C ASN A 26 18.98 -8.72 15.09
N VAL A 27 17.80 -8.92 14.50
CA VAL A 27 17.10 -10.22 14.50
C VAL A 27 17.91 -11.22 13.66
N PRO A 28 18.23 -12.43 14.21
CA PRO A 28 18.83 -13.51 13.42
C PRO A 28 17.90 -14.01 12.32
N ILE A 29 18.49 -14.53 11.23
CA ILE A 29 17.75 -15.20 10.16
C ILE A 29 17.63 -16.68 10.48
N TYR A 30 16.45 -17.12 10.89
CA TYR A 30 16.16 -18.54 11.13
C TYR A 30 15.70 -19.22 9.84
N GLN A 31 16.66 -19.53 8.98
CA GLN A 31 16.40 -20.17 7.68
C GLN A 31 16.25 -21.69 7.87
N THR A 32 15.12 -22.09 8.46
CA THR A 32 14.76 -23.48 8.74
C THR A 32 13.28 -23.75 8.49
N SER A 33 12.92 -24.98 8.21
CA SER A 33 11.53 -25.42 8.10
C SER A 33 10.98 -26.01 9.39
N THR A 34 11.84 -26.66 10.20
CA THR A 34 11.41 -27.45 11.35
C THR A 34 12.30 -27.22 12.57
N TYR A 35 11.76 -27.51 13.76
CA TYR A 35 12.42 -27.30 15.02
C TYR A 35 12.35 -28.60 15.85
N GLU A 36 13.45 -28.93 16.55
CA GLU A 36 13.53 -30.09 17.45
C GLU A 36 12.70 -29.84 18.72
N GLN A 37 11.93 -30.83 19.12
CA GLN A 37 11.19 -30.86 20.40
C GLN A 37 11.94 -31.71 21.39
N LYS A 38 11.91 -31.32 22.68
CA LYS A 38 12.54 -32.07 23.78
C LYS A 38 11.80 -33.35 24.13
N GLY A 39 10.49 -33.42 23.82
CA GLY A 39 9.60 -34.54 24.05
C GLY A 39 8.26 -34.30 23.34
N LEU A 40 7.33 -35.22 23.39
CA LEU A 40 6.00 -35.07 22.81
C LEU A 40 5.27 -33.89 23.44
N GLY A 41 5.01 -32.83 22.64
CA GLY A 41 4.36 -31.60 23.12
C GLY A 41 5.28 -30.61 23.85
N GLU A 42 6.58 -30.90 23.96
CA GLU A 42 7.57 -30.07 24.65
C GLU A 42 8.42 -29.25 23.69
N ASN A 43 7.76 -28.35 22.94
CA ASN A 43 8.44 -27.44 22.01
C ASN A 43 8.96 -26.16 22.73
N THR A 44 9.78 -25.40 22.04
CA THR A 44 10.35 -24.13 22.52
C THR A 44 9.49 -22.91 22.14
N GLY A 45 8.23 -23.13 21.74
CA GLY A 45 7.35 -22.14 21.12
C GLY A 45 7.39 -22.16 19.59
N TRP A 46 8.27 -23.00 19.02
CA TRP A 46 8.44 -23.18 17.57
C TRP A 46 8.37 -24.65 17.20
N GLU A 47 7.67 -24.97 16.12
CA GLU A 47 7.48 -26.33 15.64
C GLU A 47 7.79 -26.45 14.15
N TYR A 48 7.23 -25.55 13.37
CA TYR A 48 7.33 -25.56 11.92
C TYR A 48 7.20 -24.15 11.34
N SER A 49 8.06 -23.74 10.41
CA SER A 49 8.17 -22.34 9.95
C SER A 49 6.93 -21.80 9.24
N ARG A 50 6.08 -22.64 8.65
CA ARG A 50 4.79 -22.18 8.13
C ARG A 50 3.88 -21.70 9.26
N THR A 51 3.83 -22.40 10.38
CA THR A 51 3.06 -22.03 11.57
C THR A 51 3.69 -20.83 12.29
N GLY A 52 5.00 -20.88 12.52
CA GLY A 52 5.74 -19.81 13.19
C GLY A 52 7.23 -19.85 12.88
N ASN A 53 7.84 -18.68 12.67
CA ASN A 53 9.28 -18.53 12.47
C ASN A 53 9.76 -17.28 13.22
N PRO A 54 10.85 -17.34 14.01
CA PRO A 54 11.28 -16.21 14.86
C PRO A 54 11.57 -14.93 14.06
N THR A 55 12.16 -15.03 12.87
CA THR A 55 12.45 -13.85 12.02
C THR A 55 11.15 -13.22 11.49
N ARG A 56 10.21 -14.05 11.02
CA ARG A 56 8.90 -13.55 10.56
C ARG A 56 8.09 -12.98 11.73
N ALA A 57 8.09 -13.62 12.89
CA ALA A 57 7.38 -13.14 14.06
C ALA A 57 7.87 -11.75 14.53
N ALA A 58 9.17 -11.48 14.44
CA ALA A 58 9.70 -10.15 14.72
C ALA A 58 9.17 -9.09 13.75
N LEU A 59 9.03 -9.42 12.45
CA LEU A 59 8.42 -8.55 11.46
C LEU A 59 6.92 -8.32 11.75
N GLU A 60 6.20 -9.39 12.08
CA GLU A 60 4.77 -9.36 12.40
C GLU A 60 4.49 -8.50 13.64
N ALA A 61 5.33 -8.61 14.68
CA ALA A 61 5.28 -7.75 15.86
C ALA A 61 5.61 -6.28 15.52
N LEU A 62 6.63 -6.05 14.69
CA LEU A 62 7.01 -4.70 14.25
C LEU A 62 5.86 -4.00 13.54
N ILE A 63 5.24 -4.63 12.55
CA ILE A 63 4.18 -3.96 11.79
C ILE A 63 2.90 -3.78 12.63
N ALA A 64 2.59 -4.69 13.54
CA ALA A 64 1.50 -4.53 14.50
C ALA A 64 1.70 -3.26 15.35
N GLU A 65 2.91 -3.05 15.88
CA GLU A 65 3.25 -1.85 16.66
C GLU A 65 3.17 -0.57 15.81
N LEU A 66 3.68 -0.59 14.58
CA LEU A 66 3.68 0.58 13.71
C LEU A 66 2.28 1.05 13.32
N GLU A 67 1.36 0.14 13.05
CA GLU A 67 -0.05 0.44 12.75
C GLU A 67 -0.93 0.58 14.00
N ASN A 68 -0.36 0.40 15.20
CA ASN A 68 -1.11 0.41 16.47
C ASN A 68 -2.21 -0.66 16.50
N GLY A 69 -1.87 -1.86 16.01
CA GLY A 69 -2.72 -3.05 16.01
C GLY A 69 -2.38 -4.04 17.11
N THR A 70 -3.25 -5.01 17.31
CA THR A 70 -3.04 -6.12 18.26
C THR A 70 -2.20 -7.24 17.65
N ALA A 71 -2.38 -7.52 16.37
CA ALA A 71 -1.64 -8.56 15.66
C ALA A 71 -1.30 -8.13 14.21
N GLY A 72 -0.10 -8.54 13.77
CA GLY A 72 0.38 -8.40 12.40
C GLY A 72 0.67 -9.76 11.77
N PHE A 73 0.55 -9.84 10.46
CA PHE A 73 0.73 -11.06 9.66
C PHE A 73 1.55 -10.75 8.42
N ALA A 74 2.56 -11.56 8.13
CA ALA A 74 3.43 -11.39 6.98
C ALA A 74 3.23 -12.49 5.93
N PHE A 75 2.97 -12.05 4.69
CA PHE A 75 2.61 -12.87 3.54
C PHE A 75 3.61 -12.71 2.40
N ALA A 76 3.67 -13.72 1.52
CA ALA A 76 4.57 -13.74 0.36
C ALA A 76 4.30 -12.63 -0.67
N SER A 77 3.20 -11.92 -0.62
CA SER A 77 2.90 -10.75 -1.45
C SER A 77 1.72 -9.95 -0.89
N GLY A 78 1.56 -8.70 -1.35
CA GLY A 78 0.38 -7.90 -1.03
C GLY A 78 -0.93 -8.59 -1.42
N LEU A 79 -0.96 -9.25 -2.58
CA LEU A 79 -2.14 -10.02 -2.99
C LEU A 79 -2.39 -11.25 -2.11
N ALA A 80 -1.34 -11.90 -1.57
CA ALA A 80 -1.52 -12.98 -0.60
C ALA A 80 -2.15 -12.47 0.70
N ALA A 81 -1.75 -11.28 1.18
CA ALA A 81 -2.37 -10.62 2.32
C ALA A 81 -3.85 -10.30 2.06
N ILE A 82 -4.16 -9.65 0.93
CA ILE A 82 -5.54 -9.34 0.51
C ILE A 82 -6.37 -10.62 0.38
N THR A 83 -5.82 -11.68 -0.22
CA THR A 83 -6.49 -12.97 -0.36
C THR A 83 -6.84 -13.57 1.00
N ALA A 84 -5.91 -13.56 1.97
CA ALA A 84 -6.16 -14.05 3.32
C ALA A 84 -7.27 -13.24 4.03
N VAL A 85 -7.28 -11.92 3.85
CA VAL A 85 -8.35 -11.04 4.38
C VAL A 85 -9.69 -11.34 3.71
N LEU A 86 -9.73 -11.54 2.40
CA LEU A 86 -10.98 -11.91 1.69
C LEU A 86 -11.52 -13.29 2.10
N MET A 87 -10.68 -14.21 2.55
CA MET A 87 -11.09 -15.51 3.11
C MET A 87 -11.79 -15.42 4.48
N LEU A 88 -11.87 -14.25 5.10
CA LEU A 88 -12.73 -14.01 6.27
C LEU A 88 -14.21 -14.06 5.91
N PHE A 89 -14.55 -13.86 4.66
CA PHE A 89 -15.93 -13.79 4.16
C PHE A 89 -16.35 -15.12 3.52
N LYS A 90 -17.66 -15.34 3.45
CA LYS A 90 -18.26 -16.58 2.94
C LYS A 90 -19.07 -16.36 1.66
N SER A 91 -19.48 -17.43 1.03
CA SER A 91 -20.42 -17.40 -0.09
C SER A 91 -21.71 -16.65 0.29
N GLY A 92 -22.16 -15.76 -0.59
CA GLY A 92 -23.31 -14.87 -0.38
C GLY A 92 -22.97 -13.51 0.23
N ASP A 93 -21.78 -13.34 0.79
CA ASP A 93 -21.32 -12.04 1.27
C ASP A 93 -20.93 -11.11 0.09
N ARG A 94 -21.06 -9.80 0.29
CA ARG A 94 -20.65 -8.76 -0.65
C ARG A 94 -19.61 -7.85 -0.03
N ILE A 95 -18.60 -7.46 -0.82
CA ILE A 95 -17.58 -6.49 -0.48
C ILE A 95 -17.78 -5.24 -1.34
N LEU A 96 -17.90 -4.07 -0.72
CA LEU A 96 -17.80 -2.80 -1.43
C LEU A 96 -16.31 -2.51 -1.67
N ILE A 97 -15.93 -2.06 -2.85
CA ILE A 97 -14.56 -1.63 -3.15
C ILE A 97 -14.55 -0.21 -3.70
N SER A 98 -13.55 0.57 -3.33
CA SER A 98 -13.41 1.94 -3.85
C SER A 98 -13.15 1.93 -5.37
N SER A 99 -13.61 2.98 -6.05
CA SER A 99 -13.63 3.08 -7.53
C SER A 99 -12.27 2.87 -8.19
N ASN A 100 -11.18 3.20 -7.51
CA ASN A 100 -9.81 3.15 -8.02
C ASN A 100 -8.93 2.17 -7.22
N VAL A 101 -9.49 1.02 -6.80
CA VAL A 101 -8.72 -0.03 -6.13
C VAL A 101 -7.69 -0.63 -7.09
N TYR A 102 -6.55 -1.08 -6.55
CA TYR A 102 -5.51 -1.74 -7.32
C TYR A 102 -6.05 -2.87 -8.21
N GLY A 103 -5.63 -2.88 -9.49
CA GLY A 103 -6.14 -3.85 -10.48
C GLY A 103 -5.94 -5.32 -10.10
N GLY A 104 -4.94 -5.65 -9.26
CA GLY A 104 -4.75 -6.99 -8.69
C GLY A 104 -5.85 -7.37 -7.72
N THR A 105 -6.29 -6.47 -6.85
CA THR A 105 -7.40 -6.67 -5.91
C THR A 105 -8.71 -6.91 -6.65
N PHE A 106 -8.99 -6.08 -7.67
CA PHE A 106 -10.13 -6.29 -8.56
C PHE A 106 -10.08 -7.68 -9.22
N ARG A 107 -8.92 -8.06 -9.76
CA ARG A 107 -8.74 -9.35 -10.45
C ARG A 107 -8.97 -10.53 -9.52
N VAL A 108 -8.48 -10.48 -8.29
CA VAL A 108 -8.68 -11.53 -7.28
C VAL A 108 -10.17 -11.67 -6.94
N LEU A 109 -10.89 -10.57 -6.74
CA LEU A 109 -12.31 -10.58 -6.49
C LEU A 109 -13.10 -11.15 -7.69
N ASP A 110 -12.86 -10.61 -8.90
CA ASP A 110 -13.64 -10.96 -10.09
C ASP A 110 -13.33 -12.35 -10.66
N LYS A 111 -12.07 -12.78 -10.66
CA LYS A 111 -11.64 -14.02 -11.32
C LYS A 111 -11.45 -15.20 -10.36
N VAL A 112 -11.30 -14.94 -9.04
CA VAL A 112 -11.09 -15.99 -8.06
C VAL A 112 -12.28 -16.09 -7.11
N PHE A 113 -12.52 -15.09 -6.27
CA PHE A 113 -13.51 -15.18 -5.20
C PHE A 113 -14.95 -15.22 -5.68
N LYS A 114 -15.27 -14.60 -6.81
CA LYS A 114 -16.58 -14.69 -7.43
C LYS A 114 -16.99 -16.14 -7.75
N GLN A 115 -16.02 -17.01 -8.09
CA GLN A 115 -16.29 -18.44 -8.33
C GLN A 115 -16.68 -19.18 -7.04
N PHE A 116 -16.31 -18.66 -5.88
CA PHE A 116 -16.66 -19.19 -4.56
C PHE A 116 -17.87 -18.47 -3.94
N GLY A 117 -18.58 -17.66 -4.73
CA GLY A 117 -19.82 -17.00 -4.31
C GLY A 117 -19.65 -15.72 -3.51
N LEU A 118 -18.44 -15.19 -3.38
CA LEU A 118 -18.22 -13.85 -2.85
C LEU A 118 -18.48 -12.81 -3.93
N SER A 119 -19.37 -11.87 -3.69
CA SER A 119 -19.71 -10.79 -4.63
C SER A 119 -19.02 -9.48 -4.25
N TYR A 120 -18.93 -8.55 -5.19
CA TYR A 120 -18.40 -7.19 -4.94
C TYR A 120 -19.18 -6.17 -5.77
N SER A 121 -19.12 -4.90 -5.33
CA SER A 121 -19.51 -3.75 -6.13
C SER A 121 -18.50 -2.62 -5.98
N ILE A 122 -18.35 -1.83 -7.04
CA ILE A 122 -17.43 -0.69 -7.10
C ILE A 122 -18.23 0.55 -6.77
N GLU A 123 -17.82 1.28 -5.73
CA GLU A 123 -18.57 2.42 -5.22
C GLU A 123 -17.65 3.65 -5.07
N ASP A 124 -18.24 4.82 -5.20
CA ASP A 124 -17.55 6.06 -4.85
C ASP A 124 -17.52 6.22 -3.33
N THR A 125 -16.34 6.03 -2.76
CA THR A 125 -16.11 6.18 -1.31
C THR A 125 -15.74 7.61 -0.89
N THR A 126 -15.71 8.56 -1.83
CA THR A 126 -15.44 9.98 -1.52
C THR A 126 -16.69 10.72 -1.07
N ASP A 127 -17.87 10.21 -1.41
CA ASP A 127 -19.18 10.71 -0.97
C ASP A 127 -19.77 9.75 0.08
N LEU A 128 -19.80 10.21 1.32
CA LEU A 128 -20.25 9.42 2.46
C LEU A 128 -21.75 9.09 2.41
N GLU A 129 -22.60 9.98 1.91
CA GLU A 129 -24.04 9.75 1.79
C GLU A 129 -24.34 8.68 0.73
N THR A 130 -23.72 8.82 -0.44
CA THR A 130 -23.81 7.82 -1.49
C THR A 130 -23.29 6.47 -1.00
N PHE A 131 -22.13 6.43 -0.35
CA PHE A 131 -21.59 5.20 0.23
C PHE A 131 -22.55 4.53 1.22
N GLU A 132 -23.11 5.28 2.19
CA GLU A 132 -24.04 4.74 3.19
C GLU A 132 -25.28 4.09 2.52
N SER A 133 -25.78 4.69 1.45
CA SER A 133 -26.93 4.19 0.68
C SER A 133 -26.69 2.85 -0.02
N LYS A 134 -25.43 2.49 -0.27
CA LYS A 134 -25.01 1.23 -0.95
C LYS A 134 -24.88 0.04 -0.01
N ILE A 135 -24.95 0.26 1.30
CA ILE A 135 -24.80 -0.81 2.30
C ILE A 135 -26.14 -1.56 2.44
N THR A 136 -26.21 -2.71 1.81
CA THR A 136 -27.34 -3.67 1.88
C THR A 136 -27.01 -4.79 2.88
N PRO A 137 -27.97 -5.61 3.34
CA PRO A 137 -27.74 -6.65 4.37
C PRO A 137 -26.69 -7.71 4.02
N ASP A 138 -26.42 -7.94 2.74
CA ASP A 138 -25.39 -8.85 2.23
C ASP A 138 -23.98 -8.22 2.24
N VAL A 139 -23.85 -6.90 2.34
CA VAL A 139 -22.56 -6.22 2.47
C VAL A 139 -21.96 -6.55 3.84
N LYS A 140 -20.69 -7.00 3.85
CA LYS A 140 -19.95 -7.38 5.07
C LYS A 140 -18.68 -6.57 5.28
N ALA A 141 -18.17 -5.95 4.24
CA ALA A 141 -17.01 -5.08 4.35
C ALA A 141 -16.96 -4.03 3.24
N VAL A 142 -16.18 -3.00 3.49
CA VAL A 142 -15.65 -2.11 2.46
C VAL A 142 -14.12 -2.23 2.42
N LEU A 143 -13.54 -2.33 1.22
CA LEU A 143 -12.11 -2.31 0.97
C LEU A 143 -11.75 -1.02 0.25
N ILE A 144 -10.91 -0.21 0.87
CA ILE A 144 -10.54 1.14 0.45
C ILE A 144 -9.04 1.22 0.21
N GLU A 145 -8.64 1.89 -0.85
CA GLU A 145 -7.29 2.39 -1.07
C GLU A 145 -7.32 3.92 -0.98
N SER A 146 -6.54 4.53 -0.08
CA SER A 146 -6.53 5.99 0.10
C SER A 146 -5.15 6.50 0.53
N PRO A 147 -4.51 7.35 -0.34
CA PRO A 147 -4.91 7.77 -1.68
C PRO A 147 -4.93 6.62 -2.67
N ALA A 148 -5.87 6.63 -3.63
CA ALA A 148 -6.09 5.52 -4.57
C ALA A 148 -5.26 5.64 -5.86
N ASN A 149 -4.78 4.52 -6.37
CA ASN A 149 -4.00 4.43 -7.61
C ASN A 149 -4.91 4.42 -8.86
N PRO A 150 -4.67 5.22 -9.93
CA PRO A 150 -3.53 6.12 -10.12
C PRO A 150 -3.85 7.60 -9.86
N LEU A 151 -5.11 7.98 -9.65
CA LEU A 151 -5.55 9.37 -9.59
C LEU A 151 -5.38 10.02 -8.21
N LEU A 152 -4.87 9.26 -7.24
CA LEU A 152 -4.60 9.70 -5.87
C LEU A 152 -5.83 10.29 -5.16
N THR A 153 -6.99 9.72 -5.48
CA THR A 153 -8.26 10.08 -4.86
C THR A 153 -8.23 9.77 -3.37
N VAL A 154 -8.65 10.70 -2.54
CA VAL A 154 -8.64 10.59 -1.08
C VAL A 154 -10.05 10.31 -0.56
N THR A 155 -10.18 9.24 0.22
CA THR A 155 -11.41 8.87 0.95
C THR A 155 -11.29 9.30 2.40
N ASP A 156 -12.36 9.82 3.01
CA ASP A 156 -12.46 10.08 4.45
C ASP A 156 -12.56 8.75 5.21
N LEU A 157 -11.42 8.25 5.68
CA LEU A 157 -11.33 6.97 6.37
C LEU A 157 -12.10 6.96 7.68
N ALA A 158 -12.08 8.06 8.43
CA ALA A 158 -12.82 8.17 9.70
C ALA A 158 -14.34 8.19 9.46
N GLY A 159 -14.79 8.92 8.43
CA GLY A 159 -16.21 8.97 8.05
C GLY A 159 -16.72 7.60 7.60
N ILE A 160 -15.99 6.93 6.69
CA ILE A 160 -16.36 5.58 6.24
C ILE A 160 -16.37 4.59 7.41
N SER A 161 -15.34 4.60 8.27
CA SER A 161 -15.25 3.69 9.41
C SER A 161 -16.40 3.88 10.40
N ALA A 162 -16.82 5.12 10.64
CA ALA A 162 -17.97 5.42 11.50
C ALA A 162 -19.28 4.87 10.94
N ILE A 163 -19.51 5.04 9.63
CA ILE A 163 -20.69 4.48 8.93
C ILE A 163 -20.63 2.95 8.96
N SER A 164 -19.50 2.35 8.60
CA SER A 164 -19.30 0.90 8.59
C SER A 164 -19.59 0.28 9.95
N LYS A 165 -19.06 0.87 11.02
CA LYS A 165 -19.31 0.42 12.40
C LYS A 165 -20.79 0.49 12.77
N LYS A 166 -21.49 1.57 12.40
CA LYS A 166 -22.94 1.72 12.64
C LYS A 166 -23.76 0.66 11.89
N LYS A 167 -23.30 0.27 10.71
CA LYS A 167 -23.96 -0.75 9.86
C LYS A 167 -23.49 -2.19 10.15
N GLY A 168 -22.53 -2.39 11.04
CA GLY A 168 -21.98 -3.71 11.40
C GLY A 168 -21.17 -4.37 10.30
N ILE A 169 -20.49 -3.60 9.45
CA ILE A 169 -19.59 -4.10 8.41
C ILE A 169 -18.13 -3.71 8.71
N LEU A 170 -17.17 -4.48 8.19
CA LEU A 170 -15.74 -4.23 8.39
C LEU A 170 -15.20 -3.15 7.44
N THR A 171 -14.29 -2.33 7.93
CA THR A 171 -13.50 -1.40 7.12
C THR A 171 -12.08 -1.96 6.94
N ILE A 172 -11.72 -2.25 5.69
CA ILE A 172 -10.41 -2.75 5.28
C ILE A 172 -9.72 -1.64 4.49
N VAL A 173 -8.51 -1.26 4.88
CA VAL A 173 -7.77 -0.18 4.21
C VAL A 173 -6.44 -0.70 3.67
N ASP A 174 -6.22 -0.54 2.38
CA ASP A 174 -4.90 -0.69 1.77
C ASP A 174 -4.11 0.62 1.98
N ASN A 175 -3.15 0.59 2.91
CA ASN A 175 -2.34 1.73 3.31
C ASN A 175 -0.94 1.74 2.65
N THR A 176 -0.79 1.05 1.52
CA THR A 176 0.47 0.86 0.82
C THR A 176 1.17 2.17 0.48
N PHE A 177 0.42 3.19 0.01
CA PHE A 177 1.01 4.46 -0.43
C PHE A 177 1.47 5.35 0.72
N MET A 178 0.75 5.33 1.82
CA MET A 178 1.02 6.22 2.96
C MET A 178 1.94 5.59 4.00
N THR A 179 1.94 4.27 4.12
CA THR A 179 2.63 3.55 5.19
C THR A 179 2.16 3.99 6.60
N PRO A 180 2.45 3.25 7.66
CA PRO A 180 2.11 3.71 9.02
C PRO A 180 2.87 4.98 9.43
N TYR A 181 3.92 5.36 8.69
CA TYR A 181 4.66 6.59 8.96
C TYR A 181 3.85 7.85 8.66
N LEU A 182 3.03 7.85 7.60
CA LEU A 182 2.25 8.99 7.17
C LEU A 182 0.77 8.93 7.55
N GLN A 183 0.19 7.73 7.63
CA GLN A 183 -1.23 7.50 7.91
C GLN A 183 -1.41 6.20 8.69
N ARG A 184 -2.28 6.18 9.70
CA ARG A 184 -2.61 5.00 10.51
C ARG A 184 -4.11 4.73 10.49
N PRO A 185 -4.60 3.94 9.55
CA PRO A 185 -6.04 3.71 9.39
C PRO A 185 -6.72 3.07 10.61
N LEU A 186 -6.01 2.22 11.38
CA LEU A 186 -6.57 1.66 12.61
C LEU A 186 -6.88 2.73 13.67
N GLU A 187 -6.14 3.84 13.71
CA GLU A 187 -6.44 4.98 14.60
C GLU A 187 -7.64 5.79 14.10
N LEU A 188 -7.95 5.70 12.80
CA LEU A 188 -9.10 6.33 12.15
C LEU A 188 -10.37 5.46 12.17
N GLY A 189 -10.30 4.29 12.81
CA GLY A 189 -11.45 3.40 13.00
C GLY A 189 -11.53 2.22 12.03
N ALA A 190 -10.56 2.02 11.14
CA ALA A 190 -10.49 0.83 10.32
C ALA A 190 -10.30 -0.43 11.19
N ASP A 191 -10.80 -1.57 10.70
CA ASP A 191 -10.70 -2.86 11.39
C ASP A 191 -9.47 -3.64 10.95
N ILE A 192 -9.11 -3.54 9.66
CA ILE A 192 -8.01 -4.26 9.03
C ILE A 192 -7.23 -3.28 8.15
N VAL A 193 -5.91 -3.32 8.27
CA VAL A 193 -4.99 -2.61 7.36
C VAL A 193 -4.18 -3.63 6.58
N VAL A 194 -4.05 -3.44 5.28
CA VAL A 194 -3.20 -4.25 4.42
C VAL A 194 -2.13 -3.40 3.75
N HIS A 195 -0.99 -4.01 3.43
CA HIS A 195 0.09 -3.39 2.70
C HIS A 195 0.66 -4.34 1.65
N SER A 196 0.91 -3.82 0.46
CA SER A 196 1.97 -4.36 -0.37
C SER A 196 3.31 -3.87 0.18
N ALA A 197 3.94 -4.67 1.04
CA ALA A 197 5.22 -4.31 1.65
C ALA A 197 6.39 -4.30 0.65
N THR A 198 6.18 -4.81 -0.56
CA THR A 198 7.02 -4.66 -1.76
C THR A 198 7.37 -3.20 -2.06
N LYS A 199 6.54 -2.25 -1.61
CA LYS A 199 6.62 -0.82 -1.93
C LYS A 199 7.45 -0.06 -0.89
N TYR A 200 6.97 1.06 -0.37
CA TYR A 200 7.70 1.92 0.56
C TYR A 200 8.21 1.21 1.82
N LEU A 201 7.52 0.18 2.33
CA LEU A 201 7.99 -0.56 3.51
C LEU A 201 9.29 -1.30 3.22
N GLY A 202 9.40 -2.03 2.12
CA GLY A 202 10.66 -2.60 1.62
C GLY A 202 11.62 -1.52 1.15
N GLY A 203 11.18 -0.70 0.20
CA GLY A 203 11.80 0.54 -0.24
C GLY A 203 13.06 0.41 -1.07
N HIS A 204 13.50 -0.81 -1.44
CA HIS A 204 14.77 -1.04 -2.14
C HIS A 204 14.62 -1.90 -3.40
N SER A 205 13.38 -2.13 -3.86
CA SER A 205 13.05 -2.90 -5.09
C SER A 205 13.65 -4.31 -5.14
N ASP A 206 13.89 -4.93 -3.98
CA ASP A 206 14.64 -6.17 -3.79
C ASP A 206 13.82 -7.33 -3.20
N LEU A 207 12.54 -7.09 -2.85
CA LEU A 207 11.67 -8.11 -2.28
C LEU A 207 10.20 -7.94 -2.70
N VAL A 208 9.45 -9.03 -2.60
CA VAL A 208 8.00 -9.04 -2.72
C VAL A 208 7.41 -9.54 -1.40
N ALA A 209 6.54 -8.73 -0.78
CA ALA A 209 5.92 -9.08 0.49
C ALA A 209 4.55 -8.41 0.66
N GLY A 210 3.73 -8.97 1.54
CA GLY A 210 2.47 -8.39 1.98
C GLY A 210 2.34 -8.42 3.50
N LEU A 211 1.61 -7.46 4.05
CA LEU A 211 1.34 -7.40 5.47
C LEU A 211 -0.14 -7.16 5.70
N ALA A 212 -0.68 -7.71 6.78
CA ALA A 212 -2.00 -7.37 7.31
C ALA A 212 -1.90 -7.10 8.80
N VAL A 213 -2.66 -6.11 9.30
CA VAL A 213 -2.68 -5.74 10.71
C VAL A 213 -4.13 -5.57 11.16
N VAL A 214 -4.45 -6.03 12.37
CA VAL A 214 -5.80 -6.00 12.94
C VAL A 214 -5.77 -5.59 14.41
N LYS A 215 -6.92 -5.09 14.92
CA LYS A 215 -7.13 -4.80 16.34
C LYS A 215 -7.97 -5.85 17.05
N ASP A 216 -8.92 -6.45 16.36
CA ASP A 216 -9.85 -7.42 16.93
C ASP A 216 -9.18 -8.79 17.09
N GLU A 217 -9.22 -9.36 18.30
CA GLU A 217 -8.58 -10.65 18.62
C GLU A 217 -9.20 -11.81 17.83
N LYS A 218 -10.51 -11.81 17.60
CA LYS A 218 -11.18 -12.89 16.84
C LYS A 218 -10.80 -12.86 15.36
N ILE A 219 -10.66 -11.65 14.80
CA ILE A 219 -10.16 -11.49 13.43
C ILE A 219 -8.69 -11.95 13.39
N ALA A 220 -7.89 -11.62 14.41
CA ALA A 220 -6.50 -12.05 14.51
C ALA A 220 -6.37 -13.57 14.55
N GLU A 221 -7.12 -14.26 15.41
CA GLU A 221 -7.15 -15.73 15.51
C GLU A 221 -7.53 -16.37 14.14
N ARG A 222 -8.57 -15.80 13.49
CA ARG A 222 -9.00 -16.33 12.19
C ARG A 222 -7.97 -16.10 11.09
N LEU A 223 -7.32 -14.94 11.04
CA LEU A 223 -6.25 -14.66 10.08
C LEU A 223 -5.01 -15.53 10.32
N ALA A 224 -4.63 -15.77 11.58
CA ALA A 224 -3.54 -16.69 11.93
C ALA A 224 -3.84 -18.11 11.41
N PHE A 225 -5.06 -18.59 11.62
CA PHE A 225 -5.49 -19.87 11.07
C PHE A 225 -5.41 -19.87 9.52
N LEU A 226 -5.92 -18.85 8.86
CA LEU A 226 -5.93 -18.74 7.39
C LEU A 226 -4.50 -18.65 6.83
N GLN A 227 -3.63 -17.87 7.44
CA GLN A 227 -2.22 -17.77 7.05
C GLN A 227 -1.54 -19.14 7.10
N ASN A 228 -1.72 -19.88 8.20
CA ASN A 228 -1.14 -21.22 8.36
C ASN A 228 -1.77 -22.25 7.41
N ALA A 229 -3.11 -22.26 7.27
CA ALA A 229 -3.83 -23.24 6.47
C ALA A 229 -3.58 -23.09 4.96
N THR A 230 -3.46 -21.84 4.47
CA THR A 230 -3.24 -21.57 3.04
C THR A 230 -1.76 -21.49 2.68
N GLY A 231 -0.88 -21.28 3.67
CA GLY A 231 0.56 -21.35 3.50
C GLY A 231 1.20 -20.15 2.77
N GLY A 232 0.47 -19.04 2.61
CA GLY A 232 0.96 -17.83 1.94
C GLY A 232 1.97 -17.01 2.75
N VAL A 233 2.77 -17.66 3.62
CA VAL A 233 3.70 -17.02 4.57
C VAL A 233 4.93 -16.42 3.89
N LEU A 234 5.45 -15.33 4.46
CA LEU A 234 6.71 -14.73 4.03
C LEU A 234 7.89 -15.56 4.54
N GLY A 235 8.90 -15.76 3.69
CA GLY A 235 10.14 -16.47 4.04
C GLY A 235 11.01 -15.69 5.04
N PRO A 236 11.89 -16.38 5.81
CA PRO A 236 12.73 -15.72 6.81
C PRO A 236 13.69 -14.69 6.23
N PHE A 237 14.28 -14.96 5.08
CA PHE A 237 15.20 -14.02 4.43
C PHE A 237 14.49 -12.76 3.97
N ASP A 238 13.33 -12.88 3.32
CA ASP A 238 12.53 -11.73 2.90
C ASP A 238 11.98 -10.96 4.12
N SER A 239 11.63 -11.66 5.19
CA SER A 239 11.25 -11.03 6.47
C SER A 239 12.39 -10.18 7.04
N PHE A 240 13.63 -10.67 7.00
CA PHE A 240 14.81 -9.93 7.41
C PHE A 240 15.08 -8.70 6.53
N LEU A 241 14.99 -8.84 5.19
CA LEU A 241 15.14 -7.72 4.26
C LEU A 241 14.07 -6.66 4.50
N LEU A 242 12.83 -7.07 4.75
CA LEU A 242 11.73 -6.14 5.02
C LEU A 242 11.92 -5.42 6.35
N ILE A 243 12.34 -6.10 7.43
CA ILE A 243 12.72 -5.44 8.70
C ILE A 243 13.81 -4.40 8.45
N ARG A 244 14.84 -4.75 7.67
CA ARG A 244 15.93 -3.83 7.33
C ARG A 244 15.43 -2.62 6.54
N GLY A 245 14.51 -2.82 5.59
CA GLY A 245 13.85 -1.75 4.84
C GLY A 245 13.05 -0.81 5.76
N ILE A 246 12.25 -1.37 6.67
CA ILE A 246 11.42 -0.59 7.60
C ILE A 246 12.27 0.28 8.52
N LYS A 247 13.45 -0.18 8.96
CA LYS A 247 14.34 0.61 9.83
C LYS A 247 14.75 1.96 9.24
N THR A 248 14.73 2.12 7.92
CA THR A 248 15.01 3.40 7.24
C THR A 248 13.75 4.10 6.71
N LEU A 249 12.56 3.59 7.05
CA LEU A 249 11.30 4.12 6.51
C LEU A 249 11.14 5.62 6.78
N ALA A 250 11.38 6.06 8.01
CA ALA A 250 11.20 7.46 8.40
C ALA A 250 12.04 8.41 7.53
N VAL A 251 13.35 8.20 7.46
CA VAL A 251 14.26 9.08 6.70
C VAL A 251 14.01 8.99 5.19
N ARG A 252 13.58 7.84 4.68
CA ARG A 252 13.21 7.69 3.27
C ARG A 252 11.92 8.45 2.97
N MET A 253 10.86 8.25 3.77
CA MET A 253 9.58 8.93 3.56
C MET A 253 9.71 10.45 3.68
N ASP A 254 10.49 10.97 4.63
CA ASP A 254 10.75 12.41 4.74
C ASP A 254 11.38 12.95 3.45
N ARG A 255 12.38 12.26 2.89
CA ARG A 255 13.02 12.68 1.64
C ARG A 255 12.09 12.53 0.44
N HIS A 256 11.38 11.40 0.31
CA HIS A 256 10.39 11.16 -0.74
C HIS A 256 9.36 12.28 -0.80
N VAL A 257 8.77 12.64 0.34
CA VAL A 257 7.73 13.68 0.43
C VAL A 257 8.28 15.05 0.05
N VAL A 258 9.42 15.45 0.60
CA VAL A 258 10.05 16.73 0.24
C VAL A 258 10.33 16.84 -1.26
N ASN A 259 10.76 15.75 -1.89
CA ASN A 259 10.97 15.70 -3.33
C ASN A 259 9.64 15.79 -4.09
N ALA A 260 8.62 15.02 -3.65
CA ALA A 260 7.31 14.99 -4.29
C ALA A 260 6.61 16.37 -4.25
N GLU A 261 6.65 17.06 -3.12
CA GLU A 261 6.08 18.41 -3.00
C GLU A 261 6.74 19.40 -3.98
N LYS A 262 8.07 19.38 -4.10
CA LYS A 262 8.80 20.24 -5.06
C LYS A 262 8.43 19.91 -6.50
N ILE A 263 8.37 18.61 -6.84
CA ILE A 263 8.05 18.15 -8.18
C ILE A 263 6.59 18.45 -8.52
N ALA A 264 5.65 18.28 -7.58
CA ALA A 264 4.25 18.60 -7.81
C ALA A 264 4.04 20.08 -8.15
N VAL A 265 4.70 20.99 -7.42
CA VAL A 265 4.68 22.44 -7.71
C VAL A 265 5.35 22.77 -9.06
N PHE A 266 6.47 22.10 -9.39
CA PHE A 266 7.12 22.25 -10.68
C PHE A 266 6.19 21.82 -11.83
N LEU A 267 5.53 20.66 -11.70
CA LEU A 267 4.60 20.14 -12.70
C LEU A 267 3.37 21.03 -12.88
N GLN A 268 2.80 21.62 -11.80
CA GLN A 268 1.68 22.56 -11.92
C GLN A 268 2.03 23.81 -12.75
N LYS A 269 3.28 24.22 -12.75
CA LYS A 269 3.75 25.42 -13.48
C LYS A 269 4.27 25.10 -14.87
N ASN A 270 4.43 23.83 -15.23
CA ASN A 270 5.01 23.41 -16.50
C ASN A 270 3.99 23.48 -17.63
N GLU A 271 4.38 24.10 -18.76
CA GLU A 271 3.53 24.27 -19.92
C GLU A 271 3.08 22.95 -20.58
N ALA A 272 3.84 21.86 -20.40
CA ALA A 272 3.51 20.54 -20.94
C ALA A 272 2.38 19.83 -20.16
N VAL A 273 2.15 20.24 -18.92
CA VAL A 273 1.24 19.56 -18.01
C VAL A 273 -0.15 20.20 -18.08
N LYS A 274 -1.17 19.36 -18.24
CA LYS A 274 -2.58 19.78 -18.25
C LYS A 274 -3.17 19.77 -16.85
N LYS A 275 -2.84 18.75 -16.04
CA LYS A 275 -3.35 18.57 -14.67
C LYS A 275 -2.37 17.76 -13.85
N VAL A 276 -2.27 18.10 -12.55
CA VAL A 276 -1.50 17.36 -11.55
C VAL A 276 -2.44 16.80 -10.52
N TYR A 277 -2.22 15.53 -10.13
CA TYR A 277 -2.91 14.86 -9.05
C TYR A 277 -1.90 14.60 -7.94
N TYR A 278 -2.06 15.29 -6.83
CA TYR A 278 -1.25 15.11 -5.62
C TYR A 278 -2.04 15.58 -4.40
N PRO A 279 -2.25 14.73 -3.38
CA PRO A 279 -3.19 14.99 -2.29
C PRO A 279 -2.89 16.22 -1.42
N ALA A 280 -1.62 16.68 -1.39
CA ALA A 280 -1.21 17.87 -0.62
C ALA A 280 -1.29 19.18 -1.39
N LEU A 281 -1.70 19.19 -2.66
CA LEU A 281 -1.95 20.44 -3.38
C LEU A 281 -3.26 21.07 -2.88
N PRO A 282 -3.30 22.40 -2.60
CA PRO A 282 -4.48 23.05 -2.04
C PRO A 282 -5.74 22.96 -2.90
N ASP A 283 -5.59 22.80 -4.22
CA ASP A 283 -6.66 22.63 -5.20
C ASP A 283 -7.02 21.16 -5.48
N ALA A 284 -6.34 20.20 -4.81
CA ALA A 284 -6.64 18.79 -4.99
C ALA A 284 -7.98 18.41 -4.34
N GLN A 285 -8.76 17.61 -5.08
CA GLN A 285 -9.95 16.98 -4.51
C GLN A 285 -9.53 16.10 -3.31
N GLY A 286 -10.15 16.33 -2.14
CA GLY A 286 -9.81 15.61 -0.91
C GLY A 286 -8.64 16.22 -0.11
N TYR A 287 -8.09 17.38 -0.49
CA TYR A 287 -7.03 18.07 0.27
C TYR A 287 -7.36 18.24 1.76
N ALA A 288 -8.56 18.73 2.07
CA ALA A 288 -8.99 18.95 3.45
C ALA A 288 -9.08 17.63 4.25
N VAL A 289 -9.52 16.55 3.62
CA VAL A 289 -9.58 15.20 4.21
C VAL A 289 -8.16 14.67 4.43
N ASN A 290 -7.31 14.74 3.40
CA ASN A 290 -5.91 14.31 3.52
C ASN A 290 -5.17 15.02 4.66
N LYS A 291 -5.36 16.33 4.79
CA LYS A 291 -4.75 17.14 5.86
C LYS A 291 -5.18 16.73 7.28
N LYS A 292 -6.37 16.14 7.43
CA LYS A 292 -6.88 15.66 8.73
C LYS A 292 -6.35 14.28 9.10
N GLN A 293 -6.22 13.38 8.11
CA GLN A 293 -5.96 11.96 8.37
C GLN A 293 -4.52 11.52 8.10
N ALA A 294 -3.73 12.35 7.39
CA ALA A 294 -2.36 12.02 7.01
C ALA A 294 -1.41 13.18 7.35
N LYS A 295 -0.12 12.86 7.52
CA LYS A 295 0.90 13.87 7.79
C LYS A 295 1.19 14.78 6.59
N ASN A 296 1.03 14.26 5.36
CA ASN A 296 1.28 14.95 4.10
C ASN A 296 0.64 14.22 2.92
N GLY A 297 1.02 14.53 1.68
CA GLY A 297 0.47 13.93 0.46
C GLY A 297 1.10 12.62 -0.02
N GLY A 298 2.07 12.09 0.73
CA GLY A 298 2.85 10.94 0.27
C GLY A 298 3.87 11.31 -0.84
N ALA A 299 4.29 10.32 -1.62
CA ALA A 299 5.32 10.53 -2.64
C ALA A 299 4.93 9.97 -4.03
N MET A 300 3.66 9.68 -4.22
CA MET A 300 3.11 9.39 -5.54
C MET A 300 2.55 10.66 -6.14
N ILE A 301 2.84 10.90 -7.41
CA ILE A 301 2.27 11.98 -8.20
C ILE A 301 1.70 11.37 -9.48
N SER A 302 0.54 11.82 -9.90
CA SER A 302 0.09 11.59 -11.28
C SER A 302 -0.12 12.92 -11.97
N PHE A 303 0.13 12.95 -13.27
CA PHE A 303 -0.08 14.14 -14.07
C PHE A 303 -0.49 13.78 -15.50
N GLU A 304 -1.19 14.68 -16.16
CA GLU A 304 -1.66 14.51 -17.53
C GLU A 304 -0.90 15.44 -18.45
N LEU A 305 -0.34 14.90 -19.56
CA LEU A 305 0.24 15.70 -20.61
C LEU A 305 -0.84 16.37 -21.48
N LYS A 306 -0.53 17.57 -21.98
CA LYS A 306 -1.34 18.21 -23.03
C LYS A 306 -1.21 17.46 -24.35
N GLU A 307 -2.21 17.58 -25.22
CA GLU A 307 -2.33 16.87 -26.49
C GLU A 307 -1.21 17.18 -27.49
N ASN A 308 -0.55 18.34 -27.35
CA ASN A 308 0.61 18.72 -28.16
C ASN A 308 1.95 18.16 -27.70
N TYR A 309 1.92 17.11 -26.84
CA TYR A 309 3.09 16.34 -26.40
C TYR A 309 2.89 14.86 -26.67
N ASP A 310 3.90 14.21 -27.26
CA ASP A 310 3.87 12.78 -27.55
C ASP A 310 4.33 11.95 -26.34
N ILE A 311 3.39 11.20 -25.78
CA ILE A 311 3.64 10.40 -24.58
C ILE A 311 4.69 9.31 -24.77
N LYS A 312 4.78 8.73 -25.98
CA LYS A 312 5.79 7.69 -26.27
C LYS A 312 7.19 8.28 -26.29
N THR A 313 7.33 9.46 -26.87
CA THR A 313 8.60 10.20 -26.90
C THR A 313 8.99 10.66 -25.51
N PHE A 314 8.02 11.09 -24.67
CA PHE A 314 8.28 11.41 -23.26
C PHE A 314 8.92 10.21 -22.54
N PHE A 315 8.29 9.04 -22.56
CA PHE A 315 8.82 7.84 -21.90
C PHE A 315 10.18 7.36 -22.44
N LYS A 316 10.46 7.58 -23.74
CA LYS A 316 11.77 7.28 -24.31
C LYS A 316 12.85 8.29 -23.94
N SER A 317 12.44 9.47 -23.47
CA SER A 317 13.36 10.59 -23.23
C SER A 317 13.80 10.71 -21.79
N VAL A 318 13.05 10.17 -20.80
CA VAL A 318 13.50 10.11 -19.42
C VAL A 318 14.80 9.29 -19.32
N ARG A 319 15.74 9.73 -18.46
CA ARG A 319 17.09 9.16 -18.36
C ARG A 319 17.45 8.72 -16.95
N LEU A 320 17.11 9.54 -15.96
CA LEU A 320 17.33 9.28 -14.55
C LEU A 320 16.14 8.48 -13.97
N ILE A 321 14.92 8.88 -14.35
CA ILE A 321 13.68 8.25 -13.91
C ILE A 321 13.45 6.99 -14.75
N ALA A 322 13.37 5.82 -14.13
CA ALA A 322 13.18 4.57 -14.85
C ALA A 322 11.72 4.33 -15.25
N LEU A 323 11.49 3.95 -16.53
CA LEU A 323 10.19 3.43 -16.97
C LEU A 323 10.01 2.00 -16.48
N ALA A 324 9.22 1.81 -15.43
CA ALA A 324 9.00 0.50 -14.82
C ALA A 324 7.65 0.41 -14.12
N GLU A 325 7.18 -0.80 -13.93
CA GLU A 325 6.10 -1.09 -12.98
C GLU A 325 6.63 -1.02 -11.54
N SER A 326 5.72 -1.03 -10.57
CA SER A 326 6.00 -0.85 -9.16
C SER A 326 6.07 0.62 -8.73
N LEU A 327 6.53 0.86 -7.51
CA LEU A 327 6.65 2.18 -6.87
C LEU A 327 7.31 2.05 -5.49
N GLY A 328 7.68 3.18 -4.89
CA GLY A 328 8.07 3.23 -3.48
C GLY A 328 9.49 2.77 -3.19
N GLY A 329 10.30 2.49 -4.22
CA GLY A 329 11.74 2.31 -4.10
C GLY A 329 12.47 3.63 -3.86
N VAL A 330 13.74 3.54 -3.48
CA VAL A 330 14.62 4.72 -3.34
C VAL A 330 14.85 5.42 -4.66
N GLU A 331 14.76 4.70 -5.78
CA GLU A 331 14.79 5.22 -7.14
C GLU A 331 13.42 5.74 -7.59
N SER A 332 13.43 6.77 -8.44
CA SER A 332 12.23 7.30 -9.07
C SER A 332 11.78 6.41 -10.23
N LEU A 333 10.50 6.08 -10.26
CA LEU A 333 9.89 5.25 -11.30
C LEU A 333 8.74 6.01 -11.98
N VAL A 334 8.64 5.88 -13.27
CA VAL A 334 7.52 6.40 -14.06
C VAL A 334 6.81 5.27 -14.78
N CYS A 335 5.48 5.30 -14.83
CA CYS A 335 4.70 4.35 -15.62
C CYS A 335 3.53 5.03 -16.33
N HIS A 336 3.05 4.36 -17.39
CA HIS A 336 1.86 4.75 -18.14
C HIS A 336 0.67 3.91 -17.68
N PRO A 337 -0.23 4.43 -16.83
CA PRO A 337 -1.33 3.62 -16.28
C PRO A 337 -2.17 2.97 -17.37
N ALA A 338 -2.41 3.66 -18.46
CA ALA A 338 -3.26 3.20 -19.55
C ALA A 338 -2.79 1.93 -20.26
N THR A 339 -1.48 1.71 -20.39
CA THR A 339 -0.91 0.55 -21.11
C THR A 339 -0.16 -0.43 -20.22
N MET A 340 0.03 -0.09 -18.93
CA MET A 340 0.75 -0.91 -17.94
C MET A 340 -0.20 -1.35 -16.82
N THR A 341 -0.35 -0.59 -15.76
CA THR A 341 -1.06 -1.01 -14.54
C THR A 341 -2.56 -1.20 -14.70
N HIS A 342 -3.21 -0.54 -15.67
CA HIS A 342 -4.64 -0.57 -15.96
C HIS A 342 -4.97 -1.02 -17.39
N ALA A 343 -4.03 -1.67 -18.07
CA ALA A 343 -4.19 -2.13 -19.45
C ALA A 343 -5.34 -3.13 -19.64
N SER A 344 -5.71 -3.86 -18.58
CA SER A 344 -6.84 -4.81 -18.61
C SER A 344 -8.22 -4.15 -18.62
N ILE A 345 -8.31 -2.84 -18.33
CA ILE A 345 -9.58 -2.09 -18.36
C ILE A 345 -9.83 -1.56 -19.77
N PRO A 346 -11.02 -1.80 -20.37
CA PRO A 346 -11.37 -1.25 -21.69
C PRO A 346 -11.19 0.27 -21.73
N ARG A 347 -10.71 0.79 -22.86
CA ARG A 347 -10.37 2.22 -23.05
C ARG A 347 -11.51 3.17 -22.65
N ASP A 348 -12.74 2.89 -23.10
CA ASP A 348 -13.90 3.75 -22.80
C ASP A 348 -14.22 3.79 -21.29
N THR A 349 -14.09 2.66 -20.62
CA THR A 349 -14.26 2.57 -19.17
C THR A 349 -13.16 3.33 -18.46
N ARG A 350 -11.90 3.16 -18.88
CA ARG A 350 -10.74 3.84 -18.35
C ARG A 350 -10.89 5.38 -18.43
N GLN A 351 -11.32 5.87 -19.59
CA GLN A 351 -11.52 7.32 -19.81
C GLN A 351 -12.64 7.87 -18.91
N LYS A 352 -13.74 7.13 -18.73
CA LYS A 352 -14.85 7.53 -17.84
C LYS A 352 -14.41 7.69 -16.39
N ILE A 353 -13.48 6.88 -15.92
CA ILE A 353 -12.92 6.96 -14.55
C ILE A 353 -11.69 7.89 -14.46
N GLY A 354 -11.37 8.65 -15.53
CA GLY A 354 -10.31 9.65 -15.54
C GLY A 354 -8.90 9.11 -15.86
N ILE A 355 -8.76 7.84 -16.22
CA ILE A 355 -7.46 7.26 -16.63
C ILE A 355 -7.30 7.45 -18.13
N THR A 356 -6.84 8.63 -18.52
CA THR A 356 -6.65 9.03 -19.91
C THR A 356 -5.38 8.44 -20.54
N ASP A 357 -5.29 8.52 -21.87
CA ASP A 357 -4.09 8.08 -22.60
C ASP A 357 -2.90 9.05 -22.40
N GLY A 358 -3.12 10.24 -21.84
CA GLY A 358 -2.09 11.22 -21.47
C GLY A 358 -1.63 11.13 -20.02
N LEU A 359 -2.21 10.23 -19.22
CA LEU A 359 -1.92 10.11 -17.79
C LEU A 359 -0.57 9.41 -17.55
N ILE A 360 0.26 10.05 -16.73
CA ILE A 360 1.55 9.54 -16.26
C ILE A 360 1.50 9.41 -14.73
N ARG A 361 1.99 8.30 -14.18
CA ARG A 361 2.18 8.13 -12.74
C ARG A 361 3.67 8.11 -12.42
N LEU A 362 4.08 8.94 -11.49
CA LEU A 362 5.44 9.08 -11.00
C LEU A 362 5.52 8.63 -9.53
N SER A 363 6.35 7.65 -9.23
CA SER A 363 6.83 7.32 -7.90
C SER A 363 8.10 8.11 -7.66
N VAL A 364 8.04 9.10 -6.80
CA VAL A 364 9.18 9.98 -6.54
C VAL A 364 10.15 9.32 -5.57
N GLY A 365 11.41 9.18 -5.98
CA GLY A 365 12.50 8.61 -5.20
C GLY A 365 13.18 9.63 -4.27
N ILE A 366 14.35 9.22 -3.75
CA ILE A 366 15.12 10.04 -2.80
C ILE A 366 16.32 10.76 -3.44
N GLU A 367 16.45 10.73 -4.77
CA GLU A 367 17.46 11.41 -5.54
C GLU A 367 17.42 12.93 -5.29
N ASN A 368 18.32 13.68 -5.89
CA ASN A 368 18.24 15.14 -5.86
C ASN A 368 17.02 15.62 -6.65
N ALA A 369 16.14 16.40 -6.03
CA ALA A 369 14.92 16.89 -6.68
C ALA A 369 15.21 17.76 -7.93
N GLY A 370 16.32 18.51 -7.93
CA GLY A 370 16.75 19.32 -9.08
C GLY A 370 17.08 18.43 -10.30
N ASP A 371 17.76 17.31 -10.08
CA ASP A 371 18.10 16.37 -11.14
C ASP A 371 16.85 15.69 -11.70
N LEU A 372 15.90 15.33 -10.84
CA LEU A 372 14.61 14.76 -11.25
C LEU A 372 13.79 15.77 -12.09
N MET A 373 13.72 17.03 -11.64
CA MET A 373 13.04 18.09 -12.40
C MET A 373 13.72 18.36 -13.75
N ALA A 374 15.06 18.35 -13.80
CA ALA A 374 15.81 18.51 -15.05
C ALA A 374 15.56 17.35 -16.02
N ASP A 375 15.45 16.12 -15.51
CA ASP A 375 15.12 14.95 -16.33
C ASP A 375 13.70 15.04 -16.92
N LEU A 376 12.71 15.44 -16.12
CA LEU A 376 11.34 15.70 -16.60
C LEU A 376 11.31 16.83 -17.62
N GLU A 377 11.98 17.94 -17.39
CA GLU A 377 12.00 19.10 -18.27
C GLU A 377 12.58 18.76 -19.66
N GLN A 378 13.72 18.05 -19.71
CA GLN A 378 14.30 17.65 -20.99
C GLN A 378 13.42 16.63 -21.73
N ALA A 379 12.68 15.77 -20.99
CA ALA A 379 11.73 14.84 -21.59
C ALA A 379 10.50 15.56 -22.16
N PHE A 380 9.98 16.58 -21.49
CA PHE A 380 8.92 17.45 -22.01
C PHE A 380 9.37 18.16 -23.30
N GLN A 381 10.56 18.79 -23.29
CA GLN A 381 11.07 19.49 -24.47
C GLN A 381 11.21 18.60 -25.69
N LYS A 382 11.65 17.34 -25.51
CA LYS A 382 11.79 16.37 -26.60
C LYS A 382 10.45 15.80 -27.10
N SER A 383 9.45 15.75 -26.22
CA SER A 383 8.14 15.17 -26.55
C SER A 383 7.18 16.18 -27.19
N ARG A 384 7.54 17.46 -27.29
CA ARG A 384 6.70 18.49 -27.90
C ARG A 384 6.50 18.21 -29.39
N ILE A 385 5.25 18.11 -29.84
CA ILE A 385 4.86 17.91 -31.23
C ILE A 385 4.91 19.26 -31.95
N GLY A 386 5.55 19.35 -33.12
CA GLY A 386 5.52 20.53 -33.95
C GLY A 386 6.64 21.56 -33.70
N LYS A 387 7.86 21.08 -33.33
CA LYS A 387 9.09 21.85 -33.52
C LYS A 387 9.67 21.62 -34.89
#